data_61a7b9ebbb817701e5f80b50265087e5
#
_entry.id   61a7b9ebbb817701e5f80b50265087e5
#
_cell.length_a   1.000
_cell.length_b   1.000
_cell.length_c   1.000
_cell.angle_alpha   90.00
_cell.angle_beta   90.00
_cell.angle_gamma   90.00
#
_symmetry.space_group_name_H-M   'P 1'
#
loop_
_entity.id
_entity.type
_entity.pdbx_description
1 polymer ?
#
loop_
_entity_poly.entity_id
_entity_poly.type
_entity_poly.pdbx_seq_one_letter_code
_entity_poly.pdbx_strand_id
1 'polypeptide(L)'
;CIRLAGVKAKEVMTPSIVVESANVNQTIKEFYEQKEWKFSRIPVYDNNKDYIVGYILKDMVLKEVSDDKFQTRLSELVRPILSFNEDESLYQIWEKMLEKREHISIIVDEYGCLRGVVSMEDVIETMTGVEIVDEDDVAVDMQVLAKEKSRLMMKKKGALAT
;
A
#
# COMPACT_ATOMS: atom_id res chain seq x y z
N CYS A 1 9.91 17.47 -5.07
CA CYS A 1 8.84 18.40 -5.37
C CYS A 1 8.37 19.16 -4.13
N ILE A 2 8.35 20.50 -4.24
CA ILE A 2 8.03 21.40 -3.12
C ILE A 2 6.62 21.14 -2.58
N ARG A 3 5.69 20.76 -3.44
CA ARG A 3 4.29 20.55 -3.05
C ARG A 3 4.07 19.30 -2.22
N LEU A 4 4.86 18.26 -2.44
CA LEU A 4 4.77 17.06 -1.61
C LEU A 4 5.16 17.34 -0.16
N ALA A 5 6.02 18.34 0.07
CA ALA A 5 6.43 18.72 1.42
C ALA A 5 5.27 19.25 2.26
N GLY A 6 4.24 19.82 1.62
CA GLY A 6 3.05 20.32 2.31
C GLY A 6 1.94 19.29 2.47
N VAL A 7 2.12 18.09 1.91
CA VAL A 7 1.12 17.04 2.00
C VAL A 7 1.57 16.02 3.04
N LYS A 8 0.70 15.71 3.98
CA LYS A 8 0.99 14.73 5.03
C LYS A 8 0.51 13.35 4.63
N ALA A 9 1.17 12.32 5.18
CA ALA A 9 0.83 10.93 4.90
C ALA A 9 -0.66 10.64 5.13
N LYS A 10 -1.23 11.14 6.21
CA LYS A 10 -2.63 10.92 6.55
C LYS A 10 -3.62 11.46 5.52
N GLU A 11 -3.18 12.41 4.70
CA GLU A 11 -4.04 12.99 3.67
C GLU A 11 -4.17 12.13 2.42
N VAL A 12 -3.23 11.22 2.18
CA VAL A 12 -3.17 10.42 0.95
C VAL A 12 -3.18 8.92 1.20
N MET A 13 -2.96 8.48 2.42
CA MET A 13 -2.90 7.05 2.73
C MET A 13 -4.22 6.33 2.45
N THR A 14 -4.11 5.05 2.14
CA THR A 14 -5.27 4.17 2.17
C THR A 14 -5.53 3.85 3.64
N PRO A 15 -6.72 4.18 4.18
CA PRO A 15 -7.00 3.97 5.60
C PRO A 15 -6.92 2.50 6.01
N SER A 16 -6.50 2.26 7.24
CA SER A 16 -6.31 0.90 7.76
C SER A 16 -7.55 0.03 7.65
N ILE A 17 -8.72 0.63 7.74
CA ILE A 17 -10.00 -0.11 7.67
C ILE A 17 -10.21 -0.81 6.33
N VAL A 18 -9.59 -0.32 5.25
CA VAL A 18 -9.72 -0.93 3.93
C VAL A 18 -8.44 -1.64 3.48
N VAL A 19 -7.42 -1.68 4.32
CA VAL A 19 -6.16 -2.36 4.02
C VAL A 19 -6.32 -3.85 4.21
N GLU A 20 -5.93 -4.64 3.20
CA GLU A 20 -5.83 -6.08 3.35
C GLU A 20 -4.58 -6.40 4.15
N SER A 21 -4.72 -7.20 5.19
CA SER A 21 -3.58 -7.66 6.00
C SER A 21 -3.78 -9.11 6.38
N ALA A 22 -2.68 -9.79 6.68
CA ALA A 22 -2.71 -11.21 7.01
C ALA A 22 -1.94 -11.47 8.30
N ASN A 23 -2.33 -12.55 9.00
CA ASN A 23 -1.62 -12.99 10.19
C ASN A 23 -0.36 -13.74 9.76
N VAL A 24 0.79 -13.29 10.25
CA VAL A 24 2.10 -13.84 9.89
C VAL A 24 2.25 -15.29 10.33
N ASN A 25 1.48 -15.74 11.30
CA ASN A 25 1.60 -17.08 11.87
C ASN A 25 0.82 -18.14 11.09
N GLN A 26 -0.04 -17.73 10.16
CA GLN A 26 -0.79 -18.70 9.36
C GLN A 26 0.08 -19.35 8.29
N THR A 27 -0.37 -20.52 7.82
CA THR A 27 0.30 -21.21 6.72
C THR A 27 -0.10 -20.60 5.39
N ILE A 28 0.69 -20.90 4.36
CA ILE A 28 0.39 -20.49 2.98
C ILE A 28 -0.97 -21.02 2.54
N LYS A 29 -1.30 -22.27 2.93
CA LYS A 29 -2.59 -22.87 2.63
C LYS A 29 -3.74 -22.06 3.23
N GLU A 30 -3.62 -21.70 4.52
CA GLU A 30 -4.64 -20.90 5.21
C GLU A 30 -4.79 -19.54 4.56
N PHE A 31 -3.68 -18.91 4.22
CA PHE A 31 -3.66 -17.63 3.54
C PHE A 31 -4.37 -17.71 2.17
N TYR A 32 -3.99 -18.70 1.38
CA TYR A 32 -4.53 -18.88 0.03
C TYR A 32 -6.04 -19.16 0.06
N GLU A 33 -6.51 -19.93 1.02
CA GLU A 33 -7.91 -20.31 1.15
C GLU A 33 -8.78 -19.27 1.84
N GLN A 34 -8.19 -18.33 2.56
CA GLN A 34 -8.92 -17.36 3.36
C GLN A 34 -9.80 -16.44 2.55
N LYS A 35 -9.28 -15.91 1.45
CA LYS A 35 -9.99 -14.97 0.59
C LYS A 35 -9.22 -14.79 -0.72
N GLU A 36 -9.85 -14.11 -1.67
CA GLU A 36 -9.18 -13.67 -2.88
C GLU A 36 -8.45 -12.36 -2.56
N TRP A 37 -7.13 -12.42 -2.56
CA TRP A 37 -6.30 -11.25 -2.26
C TRP A 37 -6.15 -10.37 -3.50
N LYS A 38 -6.44 -9.10 -3.36
CA LYS A 38 -6.48 -8.16 -4.49
C LYS A 38 -5.16 -7.46 -4.75
N PHE A 39 -4.33 -7.31 -3.71
CA PHE A 39 -3.10 -6.53 -3.80
C PHE A 39 -1.89 -7.43 -3.92
N SER A 40 -0.84 -6.92 -4.60
CA SER A 40 0.41 -7.66 -4.80
C SER A 40 1.27 -7.72 -3.56
N ARG A 41 1.16 -6.72 -2.70
CA ARG A 41 1.90 -6.62 -1.45
C ARG A 41 0.93 -6.52 -0.31
N ILE A 42 1.08 -7.41 0.66
CA ILE A 42 0.11 -7.56 1.74
C ILE A 42 0.84 -7.39 3.07
N PRO A 43 0.53 -6.33 3.84
CA PRO A 43 1.06 -6.18 5.18
C PRO A 43 0.67 -7.36 6.06
N VAL A 44 1.58 -7.77 6.94
CA VAL A 44 1.31 -8.87 7.88
C VAL A 44 1.51 -8.40 9.31
N TYR A 45 0.69 -8.95 10.20
CA TYR A 45 0.71 -8.65 11.62
C TYR A 45 0.94 -9.94 12.42
N ASP A 46 1.39 -9.77 13.66
CA ASP A 46 1.58 -10.90 14.59
C ASP A 46 0.49 -10.84 15.63
N ASN A 47 -0.63 -11.52 15.39
CA ASN A 47 -1.82 -11.63 16.23
C ASN A 47 -2.61 -10.33 16.47
N ASN A 48 -1.98 -9.17 16.41
CA ASN A 48 -2.66 -7.88 16.59
C ASN A 48 -2.58 -7.06 15.29
N LYS A 49 -3.74 -6.84 14.68
CA LYS A 49 -3.85 -6.13 13.39
C LYS A 49 -3.33 -4.70 13.43
N ASP A 50 -3.24 -4.10 14.61
CA ASP A 50 -2.75 -2.74 14.76
C ASP A 50 -1.23 -2.64 14.61
N TYR A 51 -0.51 -3.76 14.70
CA TYR A 51 0.95 -3.77 14.68
C TYR A 51 1.47 -4.62 13.53
N ILE A 52 1.83 -3.95 12.47
CA ILE A 52 2.35 -4.59 11.26
C ILE A 52 3.84 -4.88 11.46
N VAL A 53 4.23 -6.12 11.18
CA VAL A 53 5.64 -6.56 11.35
C VAL A 53 6.41 -6.61 10.02
N GLY A 54 5.71 -6.54 8.90
CA GLY A 54 6.34 -6.58 7.58
C GLY A 54 5.29 -6.75 6.51
N TYR A 55 5.71 -7.20 5.34
CA TYR A 55 4.78 -7.51 4.26
C TYR A 55 5.23 -8.76 3.50
N ILE A 56 4.29 -9.35 2.78
CA ILE A 56 4.57 -10.48 1.90
C ILE A 56 4.20 -10.10 0.46
N LEU A 57 4.88 -10.73 -0.48
CA LEU A 57 4.55 -10.61 -1.90
C LEU A 57 3.62 -11.75 -2.27
N LYS A 58 2.45 -11.42 -2.82
CA LYS A 58 1.46 -12.40 -3.25
C LYS A 58 2.07 -13.41 -4.24
N ASP A 59 2.90 -12.93 -5.16
CA ASP A 59 3.53 -13.80 -6.16
C ASP A 59 4.45 -14.83 -5.52
N MET A 60 5.14 -14.47 -4.43
CA MET A 60 5.99 -15.39 -3.70
C MET A 60 5.16 -16.50 -3.03
N VAL A 61 4.01 -16.13 -2.49
CA VAL A 61 3.08 -17.09 -1.89
C VAL A 61 2.54 -18.03 -2.95
N LEU A 62 2.14 -17.51 -4.09
CA LEU A 62 1.64 -18.32 -5.20
C LEU A 62 2.70 -19.30 -5.71
N LYS A 63 3.96 -18.89 -5.73
CA LYS A 63 5.07 -19.75 -6.10
C LYS A 63 5.21 -20.91 -5.12
N GLU A 64 5.12 -20.64 -3.83
CA GLU A 64 5.17 -21.68 -2.81
C GLU A 64 3.99 -22.64 -2.94
N VAL A 65 2.81 -22.13 -3.28
CA VAL A 65 1.63 -22.97 -3.54
C VAL A 65 1.89 -23.87 -4.75
N SER A 66 2.47 -23.35 -5.82
CA SER A 66 2.77 -24.14 -7.02
C SER A 66 3.83 -25.20 -6.78
N ASP A 67 4.69 -24.98 -5.76
CA ASP A 67 5.71 -25.95 -5.34
C ASP A 67 5.18 -26.92 -4.27
N ASP A 68 3.87 -26.92 -4.01
CA ASP A 68 3.18 -27.77 -3.03
C ASP A 68 3.67 -27.58 -1.59
N LYS A 69 4.21 -26.40 -1.26
CA LYS A 69 4.72 -26.10 0.07
C LYS A 69 3.63 -25.47 0.95
N PHE A 70 2.51 -26.15 1.10
CA PHE A 70 1.31 -25.61 1.74
C PHE A 70 1.47 -25.34 3.24
N GLN A 71 2.40 -26.01 3.90
CA GLN A 71 2.61 -25.87 5.34
C GLN A 71 3.63 -24.82 5.71
N THR A 72 4.24 -24.16 4.73
CA THR A 72 5.15 -23.04 4.98
C THR A 72 4.36 -21.92 5.64
N ARG A 73 4.93 -21.33 6.68
CA ARG A 73 4.28 -20.19 7.35
C ARG A 73 4.63 -18.89 6.65
N LEU A 74 3.71 -17.92 6.68
CA LEU A 74 3.96 -16.61 6.10
C LEU A 74 5.19 -15.95 6.73
N SER A 75 5.48 -16.25 7.99
CA SER A 75 6.66 -15.71 8.69
C SER A 75 7.98 -16.00 7.98
N GLU A 76 8.02 -17.05 7.16
CA GLU A 76 9.23 -17.38 6.39
C GLU A 76 9.37 -16.53 5.12
N LEU A 77 8.31 -15.83 4.72
CA LEU A 77 8.28 -15.01 3.50
C LEU A 77 8.22 -13.52 3.79
N VAL A 78 8.23 -13.12 5.06
CA VAL A 78 8.06 -11.72 5.46
C VAL A 78 9.27 -10.89 5.04
N ARG A 79 8.99 -9.72 4.50
CA ARG A 79 9.99 -8.71 4.14
C ARG A 79 9.82 -7.49 5.04
N PRO A 80 10.91 -6.80 5.35
CA PRO A 80 10.80 -5.56 6.14
C PRO A 80 9.96 -4.52 5.43
N ILE A 81 9.16 -3.77 6.18
CA ILE A 81 8.34 -2.70 5.63
C ILE A 81 8.72 -1.37 6.26
N LEU A 82 8.76 -0.33 5.44
CA LEU A 82 9.00 1.03 5.94
C LEU A 82 7.77 1.52 6.71
N SER A 83 8.03 2.25 7.79
CA SER A 83 6.99 2.78 8.66
C SER A 83 7.22 4.28 8.85
N PHE A 84 6.16 5.06 8.69
CA PHE A 84 6.21 6.51 8.83
C PHE A 84 5.07 7.00 9.70
N ASN A 85 5.29 8.09 10.41
CA ASN A 85 4.23 8.71 11.19
C ASN A 85 3.22 9.38 10.26
N GLU A 86 1.96 9.41 10.68
CA GLU A 86 0.87 9.98 9.88
C GLU A 86 1.03 11.46 9.57
N ASP A 87 1.82 12.18 10.35
CA ASP A 87 2.08 13.60 10.14
C ASP A 87 3.34 13.87 9.32
N GLU A 88 4.07 12.84 8.93
CA GLU A 88 5.24 13.02 8.07
C GLU A 88 4.84 13.50 6.68
N SER A 89 5.72 14.31 6.06
CA SER A 89 5.46 14.80 4.72
C SER A 89 5.58 13.68 3.69
N LEU A 90 4.74 13.74 2.69
CA LEU A 90 4.77 12.77 1.60
C LEU A 90 6.09 12.82 0.84
N TYR A 91 6.73 13.99 0.78
CA TYR A 91 8.04 14.14 0.17
C TYR A 91 9.10 13.29 0.87
N GLN A 92 9.13 13.32 2.21
CA GLN A 92 10.08 12.53 2.99
C GLN A 92 9.83 11.04 2.82
N ILE A 93 8.57 10.64 2.76
CA ILE A 93 8.17 9.25 2.52
C ILE A 93 8.66 8.82 1.15
N TRP A 94 8.39 9.62 0.13
CA TRP A 94 8.81 9.35 -1.25
C TRP A 94 10.33 9.19 -1.35
N GLU A 95 11.06 10.12 -0.77
CA GLU A 95 12.52 10.11 -0.78
C GLU A 95 13.06 8.83 -0.15
N LYS A 96 12.50 8.44 0.99
CA LYS A 96 12.92 7.23 1.70
C LYS A 96 12.56 5.97 0.92
N MET A 97 11.39 5.93 0.34
CA MET A 97 10.95 4.78 -0.46
C MET A 97 11.83 4.62 -1.70
N LEU A 98 12.24 5.70 -2.35
CA LEU A 98 13.18 5.66 -3.47
C LEU A 98 14.56 5.17 -3.01
N GLU A 99 15.06 5.70 -1.92
CA GLU A 99 16.36 5.31 -1.37
C GLU A 99 16.42 3.83 -1.06
N LYS A 100 15.37 3.29 -0.47
CA LYS A 100 15.29 1.88 -0.09
C LYS A 100 14.72 0.98 -1.18
N ARG A 101 14.29 1.57 -2.30
CA ARG A 101 13.66 0.85 -3.42
C ARG A 101 12.45 0.03 -2.97
N GLU A 102 11.66 0.61 -2.07
CA GLU A 102 10.45 -0.02 -1.57
C GLU A 102 9.22 0.56 -2.26
N HIS A 103 8.22 -0.27 -2.46
CA HIS A 103 6.99 0.10 -3.16
C HIS A 103 5.82 0.33 -2.22
N ILE A 104 5.96 -0.02 -0.95
CA ILE A 104 4.89 0.08 0.04
C ILE A 104 5.49 0.53 1.38
N SER A 105 4.70 1.31 2.11
CA SER A 105 5.04 1.71 3.47
C SER A 105 3.77 1.71 4.30
N ILE A 106 3.91 1.50 5.61
CA ILE A 106 2.80 1.65 6.53
C ILE A 106 2.88 3.01 7.21
N ILE A 107 1.72 3.53 7.53
CA ILE A 107 1.58 4.79 8.24
C ILE A 107 1.01 4.47 9.62
N VAL A 108 1.67 4.99 10.64
CA VAL A 108 1.33 4.69 12.02
C VAL A 108 1.09 5.97 12.80
N ASP A 109 0.42 5.84 13.95
CA ASP A 109 0.24 6.94 14.88
C ASP A 109 1.43 7.01 15.85
N GLU A 110 1.34 7.87 16.84
CA GLU A 110 2.40 8.06 17.85
C GLU A 110 2.65 6.81 18.71
N TYR A 111 1.71 5.87 18.73
CA TYR A 111 1.83 4.62 19.48
C TYR A 111 2.27 3.45 18.62
N GLY A 112 2.51 3.70 17.35
CA GLY A 112 2.90 2.65 16.42
C GLY A 112 1.73 1.85 15.85
N CYS A 113 0.49 2.25 16.14
CA CYS A 113 -0.69 1.58 15.62
C CYS A 113 -0.91 1.93 14.14
N LEU A 114 -1.32 0.93 13.37
CA LEU A 114 -1.56 1.10 11.93
C LEU A 114 -2.68 2.10 11.67
N ARG A 115 -2.36 3.12 10.89
CA ARG A 115 -3.34 4.10 10.42
C ARG A 115 -3.69 3.90 8.96
N GLY A 116 -2.75 3.45 8.17
CA GLY A 116 -2.97 3.23 6.75
C GLY A 116 -1.71 2.78 6.04
N VAL A 117 -1.79 2.79 4.71
CA VAL A 117 -0.71 2.37 3.83
C VAL A 117 -0.50 3.43 2.76
N VAL A 118 0.75 3.71 2.42
CA VAL A 118 1.11 4.55 1.28
C VAL A 118 1.98 3.72 0.34
N SER A 119 1.54 3.60 -0.90
CA SER A 119 2.30 2.93 -1.95
C SER A 119 3.03 3.97 -2.80
N MET A 120 4.01 3.51 -3.58
CA MET A 120 4.70 4.38 -4.52
C MET A 120 3.72 4.96 -5.56
N GLU A 121 2.72 4.18 -5.95
CA GLU A 121 1.67 4.62 -6.86
C GLU A 121 0.88 5.79 -6.28
N ASP A 122 0.57 5.75 -4.99
CA ASP A 122 -0.13 6.83 -4.30
C ASP A 122 0.68 8.13 -4.33
N VAL A 123 1.99 8.01 -4.15
CA VAL A 123 2.89 9.16 -4.19
C VAL A 123 2.92 9.76 -5.58
N ILE A 124 3.08 8.92 -6.59
CA ILE A 124 3.13 9.36 -7.99
C ILE A 124 1.82 10.03 -8.40
N GLU A 125 0.69 9.47 -8.03
CA GLU A 125 -0.62 10.04 -8.31
C GLU A 125 -0.77 11.42 -7.66
N THR A 126 -0.36 11.54 -6.41
CA THR A 126 -0.43 12.80 -5.67
C THR A 126 0.50 13.84 -6.29
N MET A 127 1.72 13.42 -6.64
CA MET A 127 2.70 14.29 -7.28
C MET A 127 2.18 14.82 -8.61
N THR A 128 1.64 13.94 -9.44
CA THR A 128 1.08 14.28 -10.73
C THR A 128 -0.12 15.22 -10.57
N GLY A 129 -1.03 14.91 -9.67
CA GLY A 129 -2.20 15.73 -9.41
C GLY A 129 -1.86 17.12 -8.90
N VAL A 130 -0.87 17.21 -8.01
CA VAL A 130 -0.43 18.48 -7.43
C VAL A 130 0.29 19.34 -8.48
N GLU A 131 1.14 18.75 -9.30
CA GLU A 131 1.86 19.47 -10.36
C GLU A 131 0.92 19.96 -11.46
N ILE A 132 -0.06 19.14 -11.81
CA ILE A 132 -1.03 19.44 -12.84
C ILE A 132 -1.89 20.65 -12.49
N VAL A 133 -2.21 20.84 -11.22
CA VAL A 133 -3.02 21.98 -10.75
C VAL A 133 -2.35 23.33 -11.04
N ASP A 134 -1.02 23.37 -11.19
CA ASP A 134 -0.27 24.60 -11.48
C ASP A 134 -0.11 24.88 -12.98
N GLU A 135 -0.46 23.93 -13.82
CA GLU A 135 -0.27 24.01 -15.25
C GLU A 135 -1.64 24.17 -15.93
N ASP A 136 -1.99 25.36 -16.34
CA ASP A 136 -3.29 25.75 -16.89
C ASP A 136 -4.07 24.65 -17.66
N ASP A 137 -3.97 24.65 -19.00
CA ASP A 137 -4.77 23.75 -19.84
C ASP A 137 -4.33 22.29 -19.75
N VAL A 138 -3.04 22.08 -19.56
CA VAL A 138 -2.48 20.74 -19.37
C VAL A 138 -2.99 20.15 -18.06
N ALA A 139 -3.17 21.01 -17.04
CA ALA A 139 -3.70 20.58 -15.76
C ALA A 139 -5.11 20.02 -15.87
N VAL A 140 -5.96 20.65 -16.66
CA VAL A 140 -7.35 20.21 -16.85
C VAL A 140 -7.40 18.84 -17.50
N ASP A 141 -6.64 18.64 -18.58
CA ASP A 141 -6.61 17.36 -19.30
C ASP A 141 -6.09 16.23 -18.43
N MET A 142 -5.07 16.51 -17.65
CA MET A 142 -4.50 15.48 -16.78
C MET A 142 -5.33 15.23 -15.53
N GLN A 143 -6.08 16.22 -15.07
CA GLN A 143 -7.06 15.99 -14.01
C GLN A 143 -8.17 15.07 -14.50
N VAL A 144 -8.61 15.24 -15.73
CA VAL A 144 -9.59 14.34 -16.33
C VAL A 144 -9.03 12.92 -16.41
N LEU A 145 -7.79 12.78 -16.86
CA LEU A 145 -7.12 11.49 -16.94
C LEU A 145 -6.95 10.86 -15.55
N ALA A 146 -6.57 11.65 -14.57
CA ALA A 146 -6.44 11.18 -13.19
C ALA A 146 -7.78 10.73 -12.61
N LYS A 147 -8.83 11.49 -12.89
CA LYS A 147 -10.19 11.14 -12.47
C LYS A 147 -10.69 9.90 -13.17
N GLU A 148 -10.42 9.76 -14.46
CA GLU A 148 -10.79 8.56 -15.20
C GLU A 148 -10.03 7.34 -14.71
N LYS A 149 -8.73 7.49 -14.48
CA LYS A 149 -7.90 6.42 -13.95
C LYS A 149 -8.37 6.03 -12.55
N SER A 150 -8.65 7.00 -11.72
CA SER A 150 -9.19 6.79 -10.38
C SER A 150 -10.54 6.12 -10.44
N ARG A 151 -11.40 6.56 -11.36
CA ARG A 151 -12.72 5.96 -11.58
C ARG A 151 -12.59 4.53 -12.11
N LEU A 152 -11.66 4.28 -13.01
CA LEU A 152 -11.38 2.94 -13.51
C LEU A 152 -10.84 2.03 -12.43
N MET A 153 -9.99 2.56 -11.56
CA MET A 153 -9.48 1.80 -10.41
C MET A 153 -10.58 1.55 -9.40
N MET A 154 -11.42 2.53 -9.12
CA MET A 154 -12.60 2.37 -8.28
C MET A 154 -13.61 1.44 -8.92
N LYS A 155 -13.78 1.53 -10.23
CA LYS A 155 -14.64 0.63 -10.98
C LYS A 155 -14.08 -0.77 -11.02
N LYS A 156 -12.77 -0.92 -11.10
CA LYS A 156 -12.11 -2.23 -10.96
C LYS A 156 -12.27 -2.77 -9.56
N LYS A 157 -12.09 -1.93 -8.54
CA LYS A 157 -12.31 -2.32 -7.15
C LYS A 157 -13.80 -2.53 -6.87
N GLY A 158 -14.64 -1.67 -7.39
CA GLY A 158 -16.08 -1.75 -7.25
C GLY A 158 -16.72 -2.74 -8.20
N ALA A 159 -16.23 -2.90 -9.42
CA ALA A 159 -16.72 -3.92 -10.35
C ALA A 159 -16.14 -5.28 -10.04
N LEU A 160 -15.03 -5.32 -9.34
CA LEU A 160 -14.61 -6.53 -8.69
C LEU A 160 -15.43 -6.77 -7.45
N ALA A 161 -16.06 -5.72 -6.94
CA ALA A 161 -17.03 -5.79 -5.86
C ALA A 161 -18.45 -5.87 -6.41
N THR A 162 -18.63 -5.60 -7.66
CA THR A 162 -19.90 -5.80 -8.36
C THR A 162 -19.69 -6.89 -9.41
#